data_c446f2bca928864ba1625a0a76237042
#
_entry.id   c446f2bca928864ba1625a0a76237042
#
_cell.length_a   1.000
_cell.length_b   1.000
_cell.length_c   1.000
_cell.angle_alpha   90.00
_cell.angle_beta   90.00
_cell.angle_gamma   90.00
#
_symmetry.space_group_name_H-M   'P 1'
#
loop_
_entity.id
_entity.type
_entity.pdbx_description
1 polymer ?
#
loop_
_entity_poly.entity_id
_entity_poly.type
_entity_poly.pdbx_seq_one_letter_code
_entity_poly.pdbx_strand_id
1 'polypeptide(L)'
;MKNPFDILTSIFIDRPKICLSIGLIGILTISSMAMFIEFDNSEDAFFPDNETVRLLDEVEGEYQASLDFVRIIARMPDGGLDRSDNWVHLAALESILLEDQNLSEYAYPLFGSAPNNGPASIALSWERHSDPIVTEGWSDPIEIALGQLDSSNSQNETQDALDSLILAMQRIPSPAVIDSVMLRGWEPSDPTIWLDRLVSGQNSTGIIERMMLSISTIDLGDEDFNNTRDASMAKLGALAGMQEVDYASALRSTLPVADHGDLSSADGPMLISFVVTTESDAHGGVALGEIQSKVNTWTGSIQVEISETGDETSSVFSYSQLLLGQNENLGRELGILNSVSLLILGTILWFSFRSKRDTGYVLGLTVLGIGATYGTSGALTAIGVPMTFNAAMNSIPVLLLAIGVDYGLHVVKRVREEYQVISSSTDRSVESVGAMDQTSRRAAILRGTKFTSIALLIAIFTDMVGFLSFRLSSQEFLVVFGTVIAIGLFYIYVLSITALPALMALFPPKDMPIKKTVKIDESWLSKKIGALTRLPIGVVSVAILVSLPAVMGIQRLEVGFDTRDNFDESVPVVSDFILISEQFQSSPSPLYVVLDGDVISLEGREMVEKVIQ
;
A
#
# COMPACT_ATOMS: atom_id res chain seq x y z
N MET A 1 -19.18 -40.97 -32.68
CA MET A 1 -19.68 -39.60 -32.42
C MET A 1 -18.60 -38.61 -32.83
N LYS A 2 -18.89 -37.61 -33.64
CA LYS A 2 -17.92 -36.54 -33.94
C LYS A 2 -17.73 -35.73 -32.64
N ASN A 3 -16.48 -35.55 -32.23
CA ASN A 3 -16.13 -34.75 -31.07
C ASN A 3 -16.61 -33.30 -31.30
N PRO A 4 -17.26 -32.61 -30.34
CA PRO A 4 -17.74 -31.24 -30.52
C PRO A 4 -16.62 -30.27 -30.95
N PHE A 5 -15.41 -30.49 -30.52
CA PHE A 5 -14.25 -29.71 -30.94
C PHE A 5 -13.90 -29.90 -32.44
N ASP A 6 -14.12 -31.10 -33.01
CA ASP A 6 -13.91 -31.35 -34.42
C ASP A 6 -14.90 -30.56 -35.27
N ILE A 7 -16.14 -30.44 -34.82
CA ILE A 7 -17.19 -29.67 -35.48
C ILE A 7 -16.85 -28.18 -35.45
N LEU A 8 -16.47 -27.68 -34.29
CA LEU A 8 -16.11 -26.27 -34.10
C LEU A 8 -14.91 -25.89 -34.99
N THR A 9 -13.81 -26.64 -34.91
CA THR A 9 -12.61 -26.41 -35.73
C THR A 9 -12.91 -26.49 -37.23
N SER A 10 -13.77 -27.41 -37.67
CA SER A 10 -14.15 -27.52 -39.08
C SER A 10 -14.91 -26.29 -39.58
N ILE A 11 -15.83 -25.73 -38.78
CA ILE A 11 -16.58 -24.52 -39.12
C ILE A 11 -15.63 -23.32 -39.31
N PHE A 12 -14.66 -23.16 -38.39
CA PHE A 12 -13.67 -22.08 -38.49
C PHE A 12 -12.75 -22.21 -39.71
N ILE A 13 -12.37 -23.43 -40.08
CA ILE A 13 -11.55 -23.68 -41.27
C ILE A 13 -12.39 -23.54 -42.55
N ASP A 14 -13.68 -23.87 -42.52
CA ASP A 14 -14.58 -23.84 -43.68
C ASP A 14 -14.98 -22.42 -44.09
N ARG A 15 -15.18 -21.53 -43.12
CA ARG A 15 -15.56 -20.13 -43.33
C ARG A 15 -14.67 -19.16 -42.54
N PRO A 16 -13.34 -19.18 -42.79
CA PRO A 16 -12.40 -18.50 -41.91
C PRO A 16 -12.63 -16.99 -41.81
N LYS A 17 -12.98 -16.32 -42.92
CA LYS A 17 -13.22 -14.86 -42.91
C LYS A 17 -14.38 -14.47 -42.01
N ILE A 18 -15.49 -15.18 -42.08
CA ILE A 18 -16.71 -14.88 -41.31
C ILE A 18 -16.45 -15.17 -39.82
N CYS A 19 -15.91 -16.35 -39.52
CA CYS A 19 -15.65 -16.76 -38.13
C CYS A 19 -14.63 -15.88 -37.46
N LEU A 20 -13.54 -15.49 -38.13
CA LEU A 20 -12.54 -14.57 -37.59
C LEU A 20 -13.11 -13.17 -37.38
N SER A 21 -13.94 -12.64 -38.30
CA SER A 21 -14.55 -11.32 -38.13
C SER A 21 -15.51 -11.29 -36.95
N ILE A 22 -16.40 -12.29 -36.85
CA ILE A 22 -17.34 -12.39 -35.70
C ILE A 22 -16.58 -12.59 -34.39
N GLY A 23 -15.59 -13.49 -34.41
CA GLY A 23 -14.76 -13.75 -33.24
C GLY A 23 -13.99 -12.51 -32.76
N LEU A 24 -13.39 -11.76 -33.69
CA LEU A 24 -12.67 -10.52 -33.37
C LEU A 24 -13.60 -9.44 -32.79
N ILE A 25 -14.77 -9.25 -33.44
CA ILE A 25 -15.77 -8.29 -32.90
C ILE A 25 -16.20 -8.70 -31.49
N GLY A 26 -16.51 -9.99 -31.28
CA GLY A 26 -16.88 -10.49 -29.96
C GLY A 26 -15.80 -10.27 -28.91
N ILE A 27 -14.54 -10.58 -29.25
CA ILE A 27 -13.40 -10.35 -28.34
C ILE A 27 -13.20 -8.86 -28.04
N LEU A 28 -13.25 -8.00 -29.04
CA LEU A 28 -13.10 -6.57 -28.85
C LEU A 28 -14.24 -5.98 -27.99
N THR A 29 -15.48 -6.46 -28.20
CA THR A 29 -16.62 -6.06 -27.37
C THR A 29 -16.43 -6.51 -25.92
N ILE A 30 -16.00 -7.76 -25.69
CA ILE A 30 -15.70 -8.22 -24.33
C ILE A 30 -14.55 -7.42 -23.74
N SER A 31 -13.46 -7.23 -24.49
CA SER A 31 -12.29 -6.48 -24.01
C SER A 31 -12.61 -5.03 -23.61
N SER A 32 -13.60 -4.40 -24.28
CA SER A 32 -14.01 -3.04 -23.89
C SER A 32 -14.67 -2.97 -22.51
N MET A 33 -15.17 -4.10 -21.99
CA MET A 33 -15.73 -4.15 -20.63
C MET A 33 -14.67 -4.09 -19.53
N ALA A 34 -13.38 -4.13 -19.88
CA ALA A 34 -12.29 -3.92 -18.93
C ALA A 34 -12.37 -2.54 -18.23
N MET A 35 -13.10 -1.58 -18.80
CA MET A 35 -13.36 -0.28 -18.17
C MET A 35 -14.16 -0.36 -16.86
N PHE A 36 -14.80 -1.48 -16.57
CA PHE A 36 -15.54 -1.71 -15.33
C PHE A 36 -14.73 -2.43 -14.25
N ILE A 37 -13.42 -2.62 -14.46
CA ILE A 37 -12.56 -3.20 -13.44
C ILE A 37 -12.38 -2.17 -12.32
N GLU A 38 -12.61 -2.60 -11.11
CA GLU A 38 -12.33 -1.84 -9.90
C GLU A 38 -10.93 -2.17 -9.41
N PHE A 39 -10.18 -1.15 -9.02
CA PHE A 39 -8.83 -1.29 -8.48
C PHE A 39 -8.85 -0.91 -7.01
N ASP A 40 -8.35 -1.80 -6.19
CA ASP A 40 -8.10 -1.57 -4.78
C ASP A 40 -6.64 -1.90 -4.49
N ASN A 41 -5.88 -0.85 -4.19
CA ASN A 41 -4.47 -0.95 -3.84
C ASN A 41 -4.25 -0.64 -2.35
N SER A 42 -5.31 -0.64 -1.53
CA SER A 42 -5.18 -0.56 -0.08
C SER A 42 -4.42 -1.76 0.47
N GLU A 43 -3.82 -1.61 1.64
CA GLU A 43 -3.17 -2.74 2.33
C GLU A 43 -4.17 -3.84 2.66
N ASP A 44 -5.41 -3.47 2.94
CA ASP A 44 -6.50 -4.37 3.30
C ASP A 44 -6.78 -5.41 2.22
N ALA A 45 -6.59 -5.03 0.95
CA ALA A 45 -6.72 -5.96 -0.19
C ALA A 45 -5.76 -7.16 -0.12
N PHE A 46 -4.71 -7.09 0.69
CA PHE A 46 -3.73 -8.16 0.89
C PHE A 46 -3.90 -8.92 2.20
N PHE A 47 -4.76 -8.43 3.10
CA PHE A 47 -4.99 -9.10 4.37
C PHE A 47 -5.88 -10.34 4.20
N PRO A 48 -5.65 -11.38 5.01
CA PRO A 48 -6.52 -12.55 5.01
C PRO A 48 -7.87 -12.22 5.67
N ASP A 49 -8.97 -12.74 5.13
CA ASP A 49 -10.28 -12.67 5.80
C ASP A 49 -10.23 -13.50 7.10
N ASN A 50 -9.88 -12.84 8.21
CA ASN A 50 -9.80 -13.41 9.54
C ASN A 50 -10.46 -12.49 10.59
N GLU A 51 -10.57 -12.98 11.81
CA GLU A 51 -11.21 -12.24 12.90
C GLU A 51 -10.49 -10.92 13.23
N THR A 52 -9.17 -10.90 13.12
CA THR A 52 -8.35 -9.70 13.40
C THR A 52 -8.62 -8.59 12.37
N VAL A 53 -8.73 -8.94 11.08
CA VAL A 53 -9.03 -7.96 10.02
C VAL A 53 -10.46 -7.45 10.15
N ARG A 54 -11.43 -8.32 10.47
CA ARG A 54 -12.80 -7.88 10.74
C ARG A 54 -12.91 -6.95 11.93
N LEU A 55 -12.12 -7.19 12.97
CA LEU A 55 -12.02 -6.26 14.10
C LEU A 55 -11.39 -4.93 13.70
N LEU A 56 -10.41 -4.94 12.78
CA LEU A 56 -9.83 -3.71 12.23
C LEU A 56 -10.88 -2.92 11.45
N ASP A 57 -11.62 -3.58 10.54
CA ASP A 57 -12.71 -2.96 9.78
C ASP A 57 -13.80 -2.37 10.70
N GLU A 58 -14.14 -3.10 11.79
CA GLU A 58 -15.10 -2.63 12.79
C GLU A 58 -14.58 -1.39 13.53
N VAL A 59 -13.29 -1.40 13.93
CA VAL A 59 -12.64 -0.26 14.58
C VAL A 59 -12.58 0.94 13.64
N GLU A 60 -12.18 0.75 12.40
CA GLU A 60 -12.12 1.83 11.41
C GLU A 60 -13.50 2.41 11.11
N GLY A 61 -14.54 1.55 11.01
CA GLY A 61 -15.90 1.98 10.74
C GLY A 61 -16.63 2.62 11.94
N GLU A 62 -16.42 2.11 13.15
CA GLU A 62 -17.14 2.61 14.34
C GLU A 62 -16.40 3.74 15.09
N TYR A 63 -15.06 3.74 15.04
CA TYR A 63 -14.23 4.65 15.84
C TYR A 63 -13.51 5.73 15.01
N GLN A 64 -13.82 5.82 13.71
CA GLN A 64 -13.20 6.81 12.81
C GLN A 64 -11.66 6.78 12.87
N ALA A 65 -11.10 5.58 12.83
CA ALA A 65 -9.68 5.33 13.02
C ALA A 65 -8.85 5.44 11.72
N SER A 66 -9.48 5.73 10.59
CA SER A 66 -8.76 5.91 9.33
C SER A 66 -8.01 7.24 9.31
N LEU A 67 -6.72 7.18 9.59
CA LEU A 67 -5.85 8.34 9.73
C LEU A 67 -4.69 8.26 8.75
N ASP A 68 -4.28 9.40 8.22
CA ASP A 68 -3.00 9.57 7.56
C ASP A 68 -2.18 10.66 8.27
N PHE A 69 -0.87 10.54 8.17
CA PHE A 69 0.07 11.47 8.77
C PHE A 69 0.83 12.19 7.66
N VAL A 70 0.62 13.50 7.55
CA VAL A 70 1.52 14.36 6.78
C VAL A 70 2.69 14.74 7.67
N ARG A 71 3.88 14.29 7.31
CA ARG A 71 5.09 14.42 8.14
C ARG A 71 6.16 15.20 7.41
N ILE A 72 6.76 16.18 8.08
CA ILE A 72 8.01 16.79 7.62
C ILE A 72 9.15 16.09 8.35
N ILE A 73 10.10 15.59 7.60
CA ILE A 73 11.40 15.12 8.07
C ILE A 73 12.32 16.32 8.00
N ALA A 74 12.34 17.08 9.09
CA ALA A 74 13.13 18.31 9.19
C ALA A 74 14.61 17.98 9.42
N ARG A 75 15.48 18.47 8.56
CA ARG A 75 16.93 18.36 8.73
C ARG A 75 17.48 19.71 9.15
N MET A 76 18.17 19.73 10.30
CA MET A 76 18.72 20.95 10.84
C MET A 76 19.90 21.44 9.99
N PRO A 77 20.00 22.76 9.74
CA PRO A 77 21.05 23.31 8.89
C PRO A 77 22.47 23.07 9.41
N ASP A 78 22.68 23.15 10.73
CA ASP A 78 24.00 23.01 11.34
C ASP A 78 23.89 22.80 12.88
N GLY A 79 24.49 21.75 13.40
CA GLY A 79 24.51 21.42 14.81
C GLY A 79 23.21 20.86 15.37
N GLY A 80 23.07 20.83 16.69
CA GLY A 80 21.98 20.21 17.42
C GLY A 80 20.91 21.19 17.93
N LEU A 81 20.05 20.68 18.84
CA LEU A 81 19.00 21.45 19.49
C LEU A 81 19.53 22.48 20.50
N ASP A 82 20.82 22.51 20.77
CA ASP A 82 21.49 23.53 21.56
C ASP A 82 21.55 24.91 20.87
N ARG A 83 21.12 25.02 19.60
CA ARG A 83 21.17 26.25 18.80
C ARG A 83 19.78 26.85 18.58
N SER A 84 19.63 28.12 18.88
CA SER A 84 18.39 28.88 18.65
C SER A 84 17.95 28.87 17.19
N ASP A 85 18.91 28.97 16.24
CA ASP A 85 18.60 28.98 14.79
C ASP A 85 17.85 27.72 14.36
N ASN A 86 18.17 26.56 14.95
CA ASN A 86 17.49 25.31 14.64
C ASN A 86 16.04 25.30 15.14
N TRP A 87 15.77 25.88 16.30
CA TRP A 87 14.41 26.04 16.82
C TRP A 87 13.57 26.97 15.96
N VAL A 88 14.17 28.09 15.51
CA VAL A 88 13.50 29.01 14.57
C VAL A 88 13.18 28.31 13.25
N HIS A 89 14.10 27.49 12.75
CA HIS A 89 13.89 26.68 11.55
C HIS A 89 12.76 25.66 11.73
N LEU A 90 12.75 24.89 12.83
CA LEU A 90 11.71 23.93 13.15
C LEU A 90 10.35 24.61 13.30
N ALA A 91 10.28 25.75 14.00
CA ALA A 91 9.05 26.53 14.15
C ALA A 91 8.52 27.05 12.81
N ALA A 92 9.40 27.45 11.89
CA ALA A 92 9.02 27.86 10.55
C ALA A 92 8.42 26.70 9.76
N LEU A 93 9.03 25.51 9.80
CA LEU A 93 8.50 24.31 9.12
C LEU A 93 7.15 23.87 9.71
N GLU A 94 6.99 23.88 11.02
CA GLU A 94 5.70 23.57 11.67
C GLU A 94 4.62 24.60 11.28
N SER A 95 4.97 25.89 11.17
CA SER A 95 4.02 26.91 10.77
C SER A 95 3.44 26.69 9.37
N ILE A 96 4.22 26.14 8.44
CA ILE A 96 3.76 25.79 7.09
C ILE A 96 2.63 24.76 7.15
N LEU A 97 2.77 23.69 7.93
CA LEU A 97 1.71 22.69 8.10
C LEU A 97 0.44 23.27 8.71
N LEU A 98 0.60 24.15 9.73
CA LEU A 98 -0.54 24.74 10.45
C LEU A 98 -1.26 25.83 9.64
N GLU A 99 -0.64 26.40 8.62
CA GLU A 99 -1.24 27.41 7.74
C GLU A 99 -1.97 26.83 6.55
N ASP A 100 -1.69 25.58 6.19
CA ASP A 100 -2.36 24.97 5.05
C ASP A 100 -3.85 24.75 5.36
N GLN A 101 -4.69 25.48 4.61
CA GLN A 101 -6.15 25.45 4.82
C GLN A 101 -6.75 24.10 4.47
N ASN A 102 -6.17 23.38 3.51
CA ASN A 102 -6.65 22.08 3.10
C ASN A 102 -6.38 21.04 4.18
N LEU A 103 -5.17 21.04 4.76
CA LEU A 103 -4.87 20.16 5.89
C LEU A 103 -5.74 20.48 7.11
N SER A 104 -6.00 21.76 7.37
CA SER A 104 -6.83 22.19 8.50
C SER A 104 -8.28 21.72 8.38
N GLU A 105 -8.83 21.61 7.18
CA GLU A 105 -10.17 21.08 6.92
C GLU A 105 -10.28 19.58 7.24
N TYR A 106 -9.18 18.83 7.06
CA TYR A 106 -9.11 17.40 7.31
C TYR A 106 -8.38 17.04 8.61
N ALA A 107 -8.07 18.04 9.42
CA ALA A 107 -7.30 17.84 10.66
C ALA A 107 -8.04 16.95 11.67
N TYR A 108 -7.31 16.01 12.25
CA TYR A 108 -7.80 15.16 13.33
C TYR A 108 -7.00 15.43 14.62
N PRO A 109 -7.65 15.86 15.71
CA PRO A 109 -6.98 16.19 16.95
C PRO A 109 -6.60 14.92 17.72
N LEU A 110 -5.40 14.41 17.48
CA LEU A 110 -4.92 13.17 18.13
C LEU A 110 -4.24 13.45 19.47
N PHE A 111 -3.54 14.58 19.59
CA PHE A 111 -2.75 14.94 20.76
C PHE A 111 -3.47 16.01 21.60
N GLY A 112 -4.55 15.61 22.27
CA GLY A 112 -5.42 16.55 22.98
C GLY A 112 -6.28 17.36 22.00
N SER A 113 -6.05 18.66 21.89
CA SER A 113 -6.78 19.54 20.97
C SER A 113 -5.96 19.97 19.74
N ALA A 114 -4.74 19.44 19.57
CA ALA A 114 -3.86 19.81 18.47
C ALA A 114 -3.75 18.70 17.43
N PRO A 115 -3.86 18.99 16.12
CA PRO A 115 -3.65 18.03 15.06
C PRO A 115 -2.17 17.77 14.76
N ASN A 116 -1.25 18.58 15.32
CA ASN A 116 0.18 18.50 15.07
C ASN A 116 0.97 18.02 16.29
N ASN A 117 2.04 17.29 16.02
CA ASN A 117 3.06 16.90 16.96
C ASN A 117 4.43 17.24 16.34
N GLY A 118 4.99 18.35 16.78
CA GLY A 118 6.29 18.82 16.31
C GLY A 118 7.12 19.37 17.46
N PRO A 119 8.46 19.34 17.35
CA PRO A 119 9.36 19.73 18.44
C PRO A 119 9.16 21.18 18.90
N ALA A 120 8.93 22.13 18.01
CA ALA A 120 8.72 23.52 18.35
C ALA A 120 7.37 23.75 19.07
N SER A 121 6.30 23.08 18.62
CA SER A 121 5.00 23.13 19.30
C SER A 121 5.05 22.54 20.70
N ILE A 122 5.76 21.41 20.89
CA ILE A 122 5.96 20.78 22.20
C ILE A 122 6.73 21.74 23.11
N ALA A 123 7.80 22.29 22.62
CA ALA A 123 8.67 23.20 23.34
C ALA A 123 7.96 24.48 23.76
N LEU A 124 7.25 25.12 22.85
CA LEU A 124 6.47 26.32 23.12
C LEU A 124 5.32 26.05 24.09
N SER A 125 4.68 24.89 23.99
CA SER A 125 3.65 24.47 24.95
C SER A 125 4.21 24.31 26.36
N TRP A 126 5.38 23.65 26.47
CA TRP A 126 6.08 23.52 27.74
C TRP A 126 6.47 24.89 28.32
N GLU A 127 7.10 25.79 27.53
CA GLU A 127 7.48 27.13 27.95
C GLU A 127 6.30 27.91 28.52
N ARG A 128 5.15 27.85 27.87
CA ARG A 128 3.96 28.57 28.32
C ARG A 128 3.34 28.07 29.64
N HIS A 129 3.44 26.76 29.88
CA HIS A 129 2.69 26.13 30.97
C HIS A 129 3.57 25.55 32.09
N SER A 130 4.80 25.17 31.77
CA SER A 130 5.68 24.42 32.72
C SER A 130 7.03 25.06 32.94
N ASP A 131 7.49 25.99 32.10
CA ASP A 131 8.78 26.67 32.34
C ASP A 131 8.75 27.41 33.70
N PRO A 132 9.71 27.16 34.61
CA PRO A 132 9.75 27.78 35.93
C PRO A 132 9.70 29.32 35.90
N ILE A 133 10.33 29.95 34.91
CA ILE A 133 10.32 31.43 34.77
C ILE A 133 8.92 31.94 34.45
N VAL A 134 8.20 31.27 33.57
CA VAL A 134 6.83 31.63 33.23
C VAL A 134 5.89 31.31 34.37
N THR A 135 6.11 30.16 35.05
CA THR A 135 5.29 29.70 36.18
C THR A 135 5.38 30.62 37.35
N GLU A 136 6.58 31.11 37.73
CA GLU A 136 6.78 32.07 38.82
C GLU A 136 5.95 33.34 38.66
N GLY A 137 5.78 33.80 37.40
CA GLY A 137 5.01 35.03 37.10
C GLY A 137 3.53 34.94 37.48
N TRP A 138 2.93 33.75 37.49
CA TRP A 138 1.54 33.54 37.88
C TRP A 138 1.38 32.75 39.20
N SER A 139 2.37 31.93 39.60
CA SER A 139 2.31 31.14 40.83
C SER A 139 2.54 31.97 42.08
N ASP A 140 3.48 32.92 42.09
CA ASP A 140 3.75 33.77 43.25
C ASP A 140 2.53 34.53 43.76
N PRO A 141 1.75 35.24 42.88
CA PRO A 141 0.50 35.88 43.32
C PRO A 141 -0.51 34.89 43.91
N ILE A 142 -0.55 33.66 43.40
CA ILE A 142 -1.43 32.61 43.90
C ILE A 142 -0.99 32.12 45.27
N GLU A 143 0.30 31.89 45.50
CA GLU A 143 0.83 31.48 46.79
C GLU A 143 0.58 32.55 47.87
N ILE A 144 0.73 33.83 47.51
CA ILE A 144 0.41 34.93 48.41
C ILE A 144 -1.08 34.90 48.77
N ALA A 145 -1.97 34.73 47.79
CA ALA A 145 -3.42 34.69 48.05
C ALA A 145 -3.84 33.45 48.86
N LEU A 146 -3.22 32.28 48.62
CA LEU A 146 -3.43 31.07 49.44
C LEU A 146 -2.96 31.29 50.90
N GLY A 147 -1.81 31.91 51.09
CA GLY A 147 -1.31 32.26 52.44
C GLY A 147 -2.23 33.23 53.18
N GLN A 148 -2.85 34.18 52.48
CA GLN A 148 -3.89 35.07 53.05
C GLN A 148 -5.15 34.27 53.41
N LEU A 149 -5.57 33.33 52.58
CA LEU A 149 -6.73 32.47 52.82
C LEU A 149 -6.51 31.57 54.05
N ASP A 150 -5.34 30.94 54.16
CA ASP A 150 -4.96 30.10 55.31
C ASP A 150 -4.87 30.88 56.63
N SER A 151 -4.58 32.17 56.56
CA SER A 151 -4.47 33.05 57.72
C SER A 151 -5.74 33.82 58.03
N SER A 152 -6.79 33.72 57.24
CA SER A 152 -8.04 34.44 57.44
C SER A 152 -8.80 33.95 58.69
N ASN A 153 -9.26 34.89 59.50
CA ASN A 153 -9.95 34.61 60.78
C ASN A 153 -11.40 35.16 60.76
N SER A 154 -11.83 35.79 59.72
CA SER A 154 -13.17 36.36 59.57
C SER A 154 -13.73 36.15 58.17
N GLN A 155 -15.05 36.16 58.05
CA GLN A 155 -15.73 35.98 56.76
C GLN A 155 -15.32 37.04 55.73
N ASN A 156 -15.09 38.29 56.16
CA ASN A 156 -14.64 39.34 55.25
C ASN A 156 -13.20 39.11 54.78
N GLU A 157 -12.30 38.70 55.68
CA GLU A 157 -10.92 38.37 55.31
C GLU A 157 -10.86 37.15 54.35
N THR A 158 -11.72 36.18 54.59
CA THR A 158 -11.84 35.01 53.68
C THR A 158 -12.32 35.44 52.31
N GLN A 159 -13.33 36.31 52.23
CA GLN A 159 -13.84 36.84 50.97
C GLN A 159 -12.75 37.63 50.20
N ASP A 160 -12.08 38.58 50.90
CA ASP A 160 -11.00 39.38 50.32
C ASP A 160 -9.83 38.49 49.79
N ALA A 161 -9.50 37.42 50.52
CA ALA A 161 -8.47 36.47 50.11
C ALA A 161 -8.90 35.64 48.88
N LEU A 162 -10.19 35.23 48.83
CA LEU A 162 -10.75 34.54 47.67
C LEU A 162 -10.80 35.42 46.43
N ASP A 163 -11.22 36.68 46.58
CA ASP A 163 -11.23 37.62 45.47
C ASP A 163 -9.81 37.86 44.94
N SER A 164 -8.82 37.94 45.84
CA SER A 164 -7.41 38.03 45.48
C SER A 164 -6.91 36.77 44.76
N LEU A 165 -7.35 35.60 45.20
CA LEU A 165 -7.02 34.32 44.54
C LEU A 165 -7.62 34.21 43.15
N ILE A 166 -8.90 34.56 42.99
CA ILE A 166 -9.58 34.56 41.68
C ILE A 166 -8.89 35.53 40.71
N LEU A 167 -8.51 36.73 41.22
CA LEU A 167 -7.76 37.68 40.40
C LEU A 167 -6.38 37.16 39.99
N ALA A 168 -5.67 36.47 40.89
CA ALA A 168 -4.40 35.84 40.59
C ALA A 168 -4.55 34.71 39.55
N MET A 169 -5.61 33.92 39.66
CA MET A 169 -5.93 32.86 38.66
C MET A 169 -6.16 33.36 37.25
N GLN A 170 -6.62 34.59 37.08
CA GLN A 170 -6.78 35.20 35.74
C GLN A 170 -5.43 35.36 35.02
N ARG A 171 -4.32 35.33 35.73
CA ARG A 171 -2.96 35.40 35.19
C ARG A 171 -2.45 34.04 34.68
N ILE A 172 -3.09 32.95 35.08
CA ILE A 172 -2.72 31.62 34.57
C ILE A 172 -2.97 31.60 33.07
N PRO A 173 -1.99 31.24 32.23
CA PRO A 173 -2.18 31.12 30.81
C PRO A 173 -3.30 30.15 30.49
N SER A 174 -4.20 30.50 29.56
CA SER A 174 -5.16 29.51 29.08
C SER A 174 -4.43 28.45 28.27
N PRO A 175 -4.82 27.17 28.39
CA PRO A 175 -4.40 26.16 27.45
C PRO A 175 -4.76 26.64 26.03
N ALA A 176 -3.78 27.01 25.26
CA ALA A 176 -3.98 27.45 23.88
C ALA A 176 -3.47 26.36 22.95
N VAL A 177 -4.25 26.04 21.93
CA VAL A 177 -3.74 25.30 20.79
C VAL A 177 -2.61 26.13 20.18
N ILE A 178 -1.45 25.53 20.00
CA ILE A 178 -0.34 26.20 19.33
C ILE A 178 -0.72 26.37 17.87
N ASP A 179 -0.71 27.60 17.41
CA ASP A 179 -1.00 27.98 16.02
C ASP A 179 0.24 28.53 15.30
N SER A 180 0.15 28.69 14.01
CA SER A 180 1.24 29.19 13.18
C SER A 180 1.71 30.59 13.59
N VAL A 181 0.81 31.43 14.10
CA VAL A 181 1.16 32.80 14.53
C VAL A 181 2.04 32.78 15.76
N MET A 182 1.80 31.84 16.68
CA MET A 182 2.61 31.66 17.88
C MET A 182 4.01 31.13 17.57
N LEU A 183 4.12 30.25 16.58
CA LEU A 183 5.41 29.68 16.15
C LEU A 183 6.24 30.68 15.36
N ARG A 184 5.62 31.57 14.61
CA ARG A 184 6.34 32.57 13.83
C ARG A 184 7.14 33.50 14.73
N GLY A 185 8.46 33.46 14.56
CA GLY A 185 9.39 34.27 15.35
C GLY A 185 9.56 33.86 16.79
N TRP A 186 9.08 32.66 17.17
CA TRP A 186 9.43 32.07 18.44
C TRP A 186 10.89 31.58 18.42
N GLU A 187 11.62 31.97 19.43
CA GLU A 187 13.03 31.62 19.61
C GLU A 187 13.30 31.44 21.09
N PRO A 188 13.78 30.27 21.55
CA PRO A 188 14.16 30.08 22.94
C PRO A 188 15.40 30.90 23.29
N SER A 189 15.41 31.58 24.43
CA SER A 189 16.46 32.52 24.81
C SER A 189 17.83 31.87 25.07
N ASP A 190 17.85 30.64 25.57
CA ASP A 190 19.06 29.82 25.79
C ASP A 190 18.65 28.35 25.70
N PRO A 191 18.78 27.76 24.51
CA PRO A 191 18.31 26.39 24.27
C PRO A 191 18.91 25.34 25.19
N THR A 192 20.18 25.45 25.56
CA THR A 192 20.85 24.48 26.45
C THR A 192 20.24 24.44 27.83
N ILE A 193 20.11 25.61 28.46
CA ILE A 193 19.50 25.72 29.77
C ILE A 193 18.02 25.35 29.72
N TRP A 194 17.35 25.75 28.67
CA TRP A 194 15.95 25.51 28.44
C TRP A 194 15.65 24.00 28.27
N LEU A 195 16.46 23.27 27.48
CA LEU A 195 16.36 21.81 27.32
C LEU A 195 16.63 21.07 28.63
N ASP A 196 17.64 21.49 29.41
CA ASP A 196 17.93 20.90 30.70
C ASP A 196 16.75 21.02 31.69
N ARG A 197 16.03 22.14 31.66
CA ARG A 197 14.82 22.35 32.46
C ARG A 197 13.67 21.47 31.99
N LEU A 198 13.45 21.38 30.70
CA LEU A 198 12.42 20.52 30.09
C LEU A 198 12.64 19.06 30.48
N VAL A 199 13.87 18.57 30.36
CA VAL A 199 14.22 17.17 30.71
C VAL A 199 14.15 16.93 32.22
N SER A 200 14.48 17.92 33.07
CA SER A 200 14.43 17.77 34.52
C SER A 200 13.01 17.70 35.11
N GLY A 201 11.98 17.96 34.28
CA GLY A 201 10.57 17.81 34.68
C GLY A 201 10.14 18.75 35.79
N GLN A 202 10.76 19.93 35.94
CA GLN A 202 10.33 20.93 36.93
C GLN A 202 8.95 21.45 36.54
N ASN A 203 7.93 21.10 37.31
CA ASN A 203 6.55 21.51 37.09
C ASN A 203 5.93 22.13 38.32
N SER A 204 4.87 22.88 38.17
CA SER A 204 4.10 23.58 39.19
C SER A 204 2.90 22.78 39.73
N THR A 205 2.86 21.47 39.50
CA THR A 205 1.72 20.59 39.83
C THR A 205 1.22 20.75 41.27
N GLY A 206 2.12 20.83 42.23
CA GLY A 206 1.76 20.97 43.64
C GLY A 206 1.01 22.25 43.98
N ILE A 207 1.21 23.36 43.26
CA ILE A 207 0.49 24.62 43.48
C ILE A 207 -0.94 24.49 42.95
N ILE A 208 -1.12 23.91 41.76
CA ILE A 208 -2.42 23.72 41.12
C ILE A 208 -3.29 22.75 41.93
N GLU A 209 -2.75 21.66 42.42
CA GLU A 209 -3.45 20.71 43.28
C GLU A 209 -3.90 21.38 44.59
N ARG A 210 -3.05 22.16 45.24
CA ARG A 210 -3.43 22.91 46.41
C ARG A 210 -4.55 23.92 46.13
N MET A 211 -4.47 24.63 45.01
CA MET A 211 -5.52 25.55 44.60
C MET A 211 -6.85 24.83 44.35
N MET A 212 -6.83 23.73 43.63
CA MET A 212 -8.03 22.93 43.37
C MET A 212 -8.68 22.47 44.69
N LEU A 213 -7.87 21.97 45.60
CA LEU A 213 -8.35 21.53 46.90
C LEU A 213 -8.93 22.72 47.71
N SER A 214 -8.22 23.85 47.82
CA SER A 214 -8.64 25.01 48.59
C SER A 214 -9.93 25.62 48.02
N ILE A 215 -10.06 25.74 46.69
CA ILE A 215 -11.23 26.34 46.02
C ILE A 215 -12.43 25.40 46.08
N SER A 216 -12.25 24.09 45.91
CA SER A 216 -13.35 23.12 45.88
C SER A 216 -14.14 23.02 47.19
N THR A 217 -13.51 23.38 48.31
CA THR A 217 -14.11 23.31 49.66
C THR A 217 -14.90 24.55 50.06
N ILE A 218 -14.88 25.61 49.27
CA ILE A 218 -15.47 26.90 49.61
C ILE A 218 -16.84 27.06 48.95
N ASP A 219 -17.85 27.33 49.78
CA ASP A 219 -19.19 27.70 49.36
C ASP A 219 -19.60 28.96 50.13
N LEU A 220 -19.70 30.10 49.44
CA LEU A 220 -20.10 31.36 50.01
C LEU A 220 -21.59 31.63 49.88
N GLY A 221 -22.36 30.72 49.30
CA GLY A 221 -23.81 30.86 49.07
C GLY A 221 -24.21 31.92 48.02
N ASP A 222 -23.23 32.40 47.26
CA ASP A 222 -23.43 33.36 46.17
C ASP A 222 -23.34 32.62 44.83
N GLU A 223 -24.41 32.69 43.99
CA GLU A 223 -24.51 31.98 42.71
C GLU A 223 -23.48 32.51 41.69
N ASP A 224 -23.25 33.81 41.60
CA ASP A 224 -22.29 34.41 40.67
C ASP A 224 -20.85 34.02 41.08
N PHE A 225 -20.57 33.94 42.36
CA PHE A 225 -19.26 33.46 42.86
C PHE A 225 -19.05 31.96 42.56
N ASN A 226 -20.07 31.16 42.80
CA ASN A 226 -20.00 29.71 42.49
C ASN A 226 -19.78 29.45 41.01
N ASN A 227 -20.44 30.20 40.09
CA ASN A 227 -20.21 30.12 38.66
C ASN A 227 -18.75 30.47 38.28
N THR A 228 -18.20 31.52 38.89
CA THR A 228 -16.79 31.93 38.67
C THR A 228 -15.83 30.90 39.24
N ARG A 229 -16.12 30.32 40.40
CA ARG A 229 -15.37 29.21 41.00
C ARG A 229 -15.34 28.00 40.07
N ASP A 230 -16.49 27.57 39.57
CA ASP A 230 -16.61 26.38 38.73
C ASP A 230 -15.89 26.56 37.38
N ALA A 231 -15.96 27.75 36.79
CA ALA A 231 -15.19 28.10 35.58
C ALA A 231 -13.66 28.09 35.85
N SER A 232 -13.27 28.56 37.02
CA SER A 232 -11.86 28.57 37.45
C SER A 232 -11.35 27.16 37.76
N MET A 233 -12.18 26.31 38.37
CA MET A 233 -11.87 24.89 38.59
C MET A 233 -11.71 24.13 37.28
N ALA A 234 -12.57 24.38 36.28
CA ALA A 234 -12.44 23.78 34.95
C ALA A 234 -11.10 24.18 34.28
N LYS A 235 -10.73 25.47 34.37
CA LYS A 235 -9.45 25.97 33.86
C LYS A 235 -8.25 25.34 34.58
N LEU A 236 -8.31 25.19 35.90
CA LEU A 236 -7.27 24.53 36.68
C LEU A 236 -7.15 23.04 36.34
N GLY A 237 -8.29 22.35 36.17
CA GLY A 237 -8.31 20.96 35.77
C GLY A 237 -7.65 20.75 34.40
N ALA A 238 -7.95 21.62 33.43
CA ALA A 238 -7.30 21.59 32.12
C ALA A 238 -5.78 21.85 32.22
N LEU A 239 -5.37 22.80 33.05
CA LEU A 239 -3.94 23.10 33.27
C LEU A 239 -3.22 21.98 34.01
N ALA A 240 -3.84 21.34 35.00
CA ALA A 240 -3.31 20.16 35.67
C ALA A 240 -3.11 19.00 34.69
N GLY A 241 -4.09 18.71 33.84
CA GLY A 241 -3.97 17.68 32.80
C GLY A 241 -2.82 17.96 31.82
N MET A 242 -2.59 19.22 31.44
CA MET A 242 -1.45 19.58 30.60
C MET A 242 -0.09 19.41 31.30
N GLN A 243 -0.04 19.53 32.61
CA GLN A 243 1.20 19.33 33.41
C GLN A 243 1.52 17.85 33.65
N GLU A 244 0.57 16.95 33.47
CA GLU A 244 0.82 15.51 33.49
C GLU A 244 1.51 15.03 32.19
N VAL A 245 1.55 15.87 31.14
CA VAL A 245 2.26 15.53 29.90
C VAL A 245 3.76 15.47 30.17
N ASP A 246 4.36 14.33 29.88
CA ASP A 246 5.82 14.19 29.84
C ASP A 246 6.39 14.84 28.58
N TYR A 247 6.64 16.15 28.66
CA TYR A 247 7.18 16.93 27.55
C TYR A 247 8.53 16.40 27.04
N ALA A 248 9.33 15.80 27.92
CA ALA A 248 10.60 15.20 27.53
C ALA A 248 10.38 13.96 26.66
N SER A 249 9.44 13.10 27.04
CA SER A 249 9.05 11.94 26.21
C SER A 249 8.38 12.37 24.92
N ALA A 250 7.52 13.39 24.96
CA ALA A 250 6.91 13.95 23.76
C ALA A 250 7.97 14.49 22.79
N LEU A 251 8.96 15.23 23.27
CA LEU A 251 10.06 15.71 22.43
C LEU A 251 10.92 14.56 21.89
N ARG A 252 11.23 13.54 22.71
CA ARG A 252 11.94 12.34 22.23
C ARG A 252 11.19 11.61 21.12
N SER A 253 9.87 11.61 21.14
CA SER A 253 9.08 10.96 20.07
C SER A 253 9.24 11.62 18.69
N THR A 254 9.74 12.86 18.65
CA THR A 254 10.05 13.57 17.41
C THR A 254 11.48 13.37 16.92
N LEU A 255 12.31 12.66 17.69
CA LEU A 255 13.73 12.44 17.44
C LEU A 255 14.04 10.97 17.11
N PRO A 256 15.12 10.69 16.39
CA PRO A 256 15.66 9.34 16.26
C PRO A 256 15.97 8.73 17.62
N VAL A 257 15.79 7.42 17.75
CA VAL A 257 16.07 6.69 19.00
C VAL A 257 17.54 6.87 19.46
N ALA A 258 18.45 7.02 18.52
CA ALA A 258 19.87 7.25 18.80
C ALA A 258 20.12 8.55 19.59
N ASP A 259 19.26 9.57 19.41
CA ASP A 259 19.41 10.91 20.00
C ASP A 259 18.66 11.06 21.32
N HIS A 260 17.94 10.03 21.78
CA HIS A 260 17.17 10.09 23.04
C HIS A 260 18.03 10.26 24.30
N GLY A 261 19.32 9.94 24.24
CA GLY A 261 20.23 9.99 25.39
C GLY A 261 20.67 11.40 25.78
N ASP A 262 20.85 12.28 24.81
CA ASP A 262 21.27 13.68 25.03
C ASP A 262 20.57 14.57 23.99
N LEU A 263 19.49 15.20 24.42
CA LEU A 263 18.67 16.04 23.55
C LEU A 263 19.40 17.30 23.06
N SER A 264 20.38 17.80 23.84
CA SER A 264 21.08 19.03 23.46
C SER A 264 22.02 18.84 22.27
N SER A 265 22.61 17.66 22.16
CA SER A 265 23.49 17.27 21.03
C SER A 265 22.77 16.58 19.89
N ALA A 266 21.45 16.43 19.97
CA ALA A 266 20.67 15.81 18.91
C ALA A 266 20.76 16.60 17.61
N ASP A 267 21.41 16.02 16.59
CA ASP A 267 21.65 16.62 15.26
C ASP A 267 21.01 15.80 14.13
N GLY A 268 20.31 14.74 14.47
CA GLY A 268 19.55 13.90 13.53
C GLY A 268 18.33 14.60 12.93
N PRO A 269 17.67 13.97 11.96
CA PRO A 269 16.42 14.47 11.42
C PRO A 269 15.33 14.49 12.49
N MET A 270 14.45 15.50 12.45
CA MET A 270 13.32 15.61 13.36
C MET A 270 12.01 15.38 12.62
N LEU A 271 11.06 14.76 13.30
CA LEU A 271 9.76 14.45 12.75
C LEU A 271 8.72 15.47 13.21
N ILE A 272 8.13 16.20 12.27
CA ILE A 272 6.97 17.05 12.48
C ILE A 272 5.76 16.35 11.87
N SER A 273 4.77 15.98 12.68
CA SER A 273 3.62 15.22 12.22
C SER A 273 2.35 16.05 12.29
N PHE A 274 1.54 16.01 11.23
CA PHE A 274 0.19 16.55 11.18
C PHE A 274 -0.77 15.41 10.85
N VAL A 275 -1.83 15.26 11.63
CA VAL A 275 -2.77 14.14 11.51
C VAL A 275 -4.00 14.58 10.74
N VAL A 276 -4.35 13.84 9.70
CA VAL A 276 -5.56 14.04 8.89
C VAL A 276 -6.43 12.78 8.93
N THR A 277 -7.75 12.97 8.95
CA THR A 277 -8.66 11.84 8.79
C THR A 277 -8.88 11.55 7.31
N THR A 278 -8.85 10.27 6.95
CA THR A 278 -9.12 9.80 5.58
C THR A 278 -10.49 9.12 5.48
N GLU A 279 -11.30 9.21 6.52
CA GLU A 279 -12.58 8.54 6.58
C GLU A 279 -13.61 9.19 5.65
N SER A 280 -14.29 8.34 4.86
CA SER A 280 -15.28 8.76 3.87
C SER A 280 -16.47 9.53 4.49
N ASP A 281 -16.98 9.04 5.63
CA ASP A 281 -18.18 9.63 6.29
C ASP A 281 -17.88 10.98 6.93
N ALA A 282 -16.68 11.18 7.48
CA ALA A 282 -16.22 12.45 8.01
C ALA A 282 -16.20 13.56 6.93
N HIS A 283 -16.06 13.19 5.66
CA HIS A 283 -15.97 14.10 4.52
C HIS A 283 -17.19 14.04 3.59
N GLY A 284 -18.36 13.70 4.11
CA GLY A 284 -19.62 13.72 3.35
C GLY A 284 -19.72 12.62 2.29
N GLY A 285 -19.08 11.49 2.49
CA GLY A 285 -19.12 10.33 1.60
C GLY A 285 -18.13 10.38 0.43
N VAL A 286 -17.09 11.20 0.53
CA VAL A 286 -15.98 11.22 -0.45
C VAL A 286 -15.21 9.89 -0.35
N ALA A 287 -14.95 9.24 -1.49
CA ALA A 287 -14.27 7.97 -1.50
C ALA A 287 -12.82 8.08 -0.97
N LEU A 288 -12.36 7.07 -0.21
CA LEU A 288 -11.01 7.01 0.37
C LEU A 288 -9.91 7.33 -0.65
N GLY A 289 -9.96 6.75 -1.84
CA GLY A 289 -8.96 7.00 -2.89
C GLY A 289 -8.93 8.45 -3.38
N GLU A 290 -10.04 9.18 -3.31
CA GLU A 290 -10.08 10.62 -3.62
C GLU A 290 -9.42 11.45 -2.50
N ILE A 291 -9.65 11.08 -1.24
CA ILE A 291 -9.02 11.73 -0.09
C ILE A 291 -7.51 11.49 -0.12
N GLN A 292 -7.07 10.25 -0.34
CA GLN A 292 -5.65 9.90 -0.49
C GLN A 292 -4.98 10.68 -1.63
N SER A 293 -5.69 10.86 -2.76
CA SER A 293 -5.20 11.67 -3.88
C SER A 293 -5.05 13.15 -3.52
N LYS A 294 -5.96 13.69 -2.70
CA LYS A 294 -5.86 15.06 -2.17
C LYS A 294 -4.66 15.18 -1.22
N VAL A 295 -4.54 14.28 -0.25
CA VAL A 295 -3.41 14.26 0.69
C VAL A 295 -2.07 14.18 -0.05
N ASN A 296 -1.95 13.33 -1.06
CA ASN A 296 -0.76 13.28 -1.92
C ASN A 296 -0.48 14.63 -2.62
N THR A 297 -1.51 15.30 -3.12
CA THR A 297 -1.36 16.60 -3.78
C THR A 297 -0.90 17.68 -2.79
N TRP A 298 -1.47 17.71 -1.58
CA TRP A 298 -1.08 18.66 -0.54
C TRP A 298 0.34 18.40 -0.03
N THR A 299 0.72 17.14 0.18
CA THR A 299 2.09 16.75 0.52
C THR A 299 3.08 17.31 -0.51
N GLY A 300 2.75 17.20 -1.80
CA GLY A 300 3.55 17.78 -2.87
C GLY A 300 3.63 19.31 -2.84
N SER A 301 2.52 20.00 -2.53
CA SER A 301 2.51 21.49 -2.43
C SER A 301 3.31 21.97 -1.22
N ILE A 302 3.22 21.30 -0.09
CA ILE A 302 4.01 21.59 1.11
C ILE A 302 5.51 21.39 0.83
N GLN A 303 5.90 20.33 0.11
CA GLN A 303 7.29 20.13 -0.30
C GLN A 303 7.81 21.29 -1.15
N VAL A 304 7.00 21.82 -2.06
CA VAL A 304 7.37 22.99 -2.88
C VAL A 304 7.53 24.23 -1.99
N GLU A 305 6.63 24.46 -1.06
CA GLU A 305 6.67 25.60 -0.13
C GLU A 305 7.93 25.55 0.76
N ILE A 306 8.27 24.38 1.29
CA ILE A 306 9.53 24.18 2.04
C ILE A 306 10.74 24.52 1.18
N SER A 307 10.77 24.04 -0.05
CA SER A 307 11.87 24.33 -0.98
C SER A 307 12.00 25.84 -1.31
N GLU A 308 10.87 26.55 -1.37
CA GLU A 308 10.85 28.01 -1.58
C GLU A 308 11.44 28.80 -0.39
N THR A 309 11.43 28.23 0.82
CA THR A 309 12.12 28.82 1.98
C THR A 309 13.65 28.68 1.92
N GLY A 310 14.16 27.92 0.94
CA GLY A 310 15.58 27.63 0.77
C GLY A 310 16.05 26.35 1.47
N ASP A 311 15.14 25.60 2.08
CA ASP A 311 15.43 24.28 2.64
C ASP A 311 15.22 23.20 1.57
N GLU A 312 16.33 22.75 0.96
CA GLU A 312 16.36 21.65 -0.01
C GLU A 312 16.62 20.29 0.66
N THR A 313 16.84 20.27 1.97
CA THR A 313 17.25 19.07 2.70
C THR A 313 16.10 18.38 3.40
N SER A 314 15.11 19.12 3.86
CA SER A 314 13.92 18.58 4.50
C SER A 314 12.95 18.00 3.47
N SER A 315 12.30 16.88 3.82
CA SER A 315 11.36 16.18 2.95
C SER A 315 9.98 16.06 3.60
N VAL A 316 8.95 15.97 2.77
CA VAL A 316 7.58 15.76 3.23
C VAL A 316 7.13 14.36 2.85
N PHE A 317 6.58 13.64 3.80
CA PHE A 317 6.10 12.28 3.66
C PHE A 317 4.62 12.18 4.07
N SER A 318 3.85 11.41 3.31
CA SER A 318 2.55 10.88 3.74
C SER A 318 2.40 9.44 3.27
N TYR A 319 1.60 8.66 3.99
CA TYR A 319 1.32 7.28 3.59
C TYR A 319 0.55 7.22 2.26
N SER A 320 -0.38 8.16 2.05
CA SER A 320 -1.06 8.33 0.76
C SER A 320 -0.09 8.57 -0.41
N GLN A 321 0.98 9.35 -0.19
CA GLN A 321 2.02 9.57 -1.21
C GLN A 321 2.82 8.29 -1.50
N LEU A 322 3.12 7.51 -0.47
CA LEU A 322 3.81 6.23 -0.62
C LEU A 322 2.98 5.26 -1.50
N LEU A 323 1.70 5.09 -1.19
CA LEU A 323 0.80 4.21 -1.93
C LEU A 323 0.60 4.63 -3.39
N LEU A 324 0.36 5.92 -3.63
CA LEU A 324 0.10 6.45 -4.98
C LEU A 324 1.38 6.53 -5.81
N GLY A 325 2.50 6.95 -5.23
CA GLY A 325 3.79 7.00 -5.90
C GLY A 325 4.30 5.63 -6.34
N GLN A 326 4.00 4.60 -5.56
CA GLN A 326 4.29 3.22 -5.92
C GLN A 326 3.49 2.78 -7.15
N ASN A 327 2.20 3.14 -7.24
CA ASN A 327 1.33 2.76 -8.34
C ASN A 327 1.78 3.35 -9.69
N GLU A 328 2.23 4.59 -9.73
CA GLU A 328 2.75 5.22 -10.96
C GLU A 328 4.03 4.54 -11.45
N ASN A 329 4.97 4.26 -10.56
CA ASN A 329 6.21 3.57 -10.90
C ASN A 329 5.95 2.13 -11.34
N LEU A 330 5.10 1.39 -10.64
CA LEU A 330 4.69 0.04 -11.02
C LEU A 330 4.08 0.02 -12.42
N GLY A 331 3.19 0.94 -12.76
CA GLY A 331 2.59 1.02 -14.10
C GLY A 331 3.62 1.17 -15.21
N ARG A 332 4.63 2.01 -15.02
CA ARG A 332 5.73 2.21 -15.97
C ARG A 332 6.64 0.98 -16.08
N GLU A 333 7.04 0.41 -14.95
CA GLU A 333 7.90 -0.77 -14.91
C GLU A 333 7.22 -1.99 -15.53
N LEU A 334 5.96 -2.21 -15.22
CA LEU A 334 5.18 -3.29 -15.82
C LEU A 334 4.95 -3.09 -17.32
N GLY A 335 4.79 -1.86 -17.77
CA GLY A 335 4.77 -1.52 -19.20
C GLY A 335 6.07 -1.93 -19.90
N ILE A 336 7.22 -1.64 -19.31
CA ILE A 336 8.53 -2.05 -19.80
C ILE A 336 8.67 -3.57 -19.75
N LEU A 337 8.35 -4.20 -18.62
CA LEU A 337 8.46 -5.65 -18.41
C LEU A 337 7.60 -6.44 -19.41
N ASN A 338 6.34 -6.02 -19.61
CA ASN A 338 5.44 -6.60 -20.60
C ASN A 338 6.00 -6.47 -22.01
N SER A 339 6.56 -5.31 -22.36
CA SER A 339 7.14 -5.05 -23.68
C SER A 339 8.38 -5.91 -23.94
N VAL A 340 9.28 -6.00 -22.94
CA VAL A 340 10.49 -6.83 -22.99
C VAL A 340 10.12 -8.31 -23.07
N SER A 341 9.15 -8.77 -22.28
CA SER A 341 8.64 -10.15 -22.32
C SER A 341 8.08 -10.51 -23.69
N LEU A 342 7.28 -9.63 -24.28
CA LEU A 342 6.72 -9.83 -25.61
C LEU A 342 7.80 -9.89 -26.69
N LEU A 343 8.86 -9.07 -26.57
CA LEU A 343 10.00 -9.08 -27.49
C LEU A 343 10.82 -10.37 -27.35
N ILE A 344 11.11 -10.80 -26.13
CA ILE A 344 11.85 -12.05 -25.87
C ILE A 344 11.06 -13.25 -26.40
N LEU A 345 9.77 -13.35 -26.05
CA LEU A 345 8.90 -14.45 -26.50
C LEU A 345 8.75 -14.42 -28.03
N GLY A 346 8.58 -13.24 -28.61
CA GLY A 346 8.54 -13.06 -30.07
C GLY A 346 9.82 -13.55 -30.74
N THR A 347 10.97 -13.26 -30.15
CA THR A 347 12.27 -13.72 -30.65
C THR A 347 12.40 -15.24 -30.57
N ILE A 348 12.06 -15.83 -29.44
CA ILE A 348 12.08 -17.32 -29.23
C ILE A 348 11.15 -18.00 -30.24
N LEU A 349 9.92 -17.51 -30.41
CA LEU A 349 8.97 -18.03 -31.37
C LEU A 349 9.47 -17.90 -32.80
N TRP A 350 10.07 -16.74 -33.13
CA TRP A 350 10.63 -16.54 -34.46
C TRP A 350 11.76 -17.52 -34.78
N PHE A 351 12.65 -17.76 -33.83
CA PHE A 351 13.68 -18.80 -33.98
C PHE A 351 13.09 -20.21 -34.07
N SER A 352 12.02 -20.50 -33.33
CA SER A 352 11.34 -21.80 -33.33
C SER A 352 10.58 -22.04 -34.65
N PHE A 353 9.85 -21.05 -35.17
CA PHE A 353 9.04 -21.16 -36.37
C PHE A 353 9.80 -20.77 -37.63
N ARG A 354 10.80 -19.92 -37.54
CA ARG A 354 11.46 -19.28 -38.68
C ARG A 354 10.45 -18.62 -39.66
N SER A 355 9.35 -18.13 -39.10
CA SER A 355 8.22 -17.53 -39.84
C SER A 355 7.68 -16.35 -39.04
N LYS A 356 7.82 -15.14 -39.55
CA LYS A 356 7.26 -13.93 -38.93
C LYS A 356 5.74 -13.97 -38.79
N ARG A 357 5.05 -14.65 -39.73
CA ARG A 357 3.58 -14.78 -39.75
C ARG A 357 3.08 -15.64 -38.62
N ASP A 358 3.64 -16.85 -38.44
CA ASP A 358 3.20 -17.78 -37.41
C ASP A 358 3.51 -17.20 -36.01
N THR A 359 4.66 -16.53 -35.88
CA THR A 359 5.01 -15.78 -34.68
C THR A 359 3.97 -14.70 -34.36
N GLY A 360 3.61 -13.88 -35.37
CA GLY A 360 2.61 -12.82 -35.21
C GLY A 360 1.21 -13.35 -34.89
N TYR A 361 0.82 -14.51 -35.47
CA TYR A 361 -0.47 -15.10 -35.13
C TYR A 361 -0.54 -15.59 -33.71
N VAL A 362 0.48 -16.31 -33.22
CA VAL A 362 0.50 -16.82 -31.84
C VAL A 362 0.52 -15.68 -30.84
N LEU A 363 1.43 -14.71 -31.00
CA LEU A 363 1.51 -13.56 -30.11
C LEU A 363 0.24 -12.71 -30.15
N GLY A 364 -0.26 -12.39 -31.35
CA GLY A 364 -1.45 -11.56 -31.50
C GLY A 364 -2.70 -12.18 -30.87
N LEU A 365 -2.88 -13.50 -31.05
CA LEU A 365 -4.00 -14.21 -30.42
C LEU A 365 -3.85 -14.31 -28.89
N THR A 366 -2.62 -14.45 -28.38
CA THR A 366 -2.38 -14.44 -26.94
C THR A 366 -2.72 -13.07 -26.35
N VAL A 367 -2.28 -11.97 -26.98
CA VAL A 367 -2.62 -10.60 -26.55
C VAL A 367 -4.14 -10.36 -26.59
N LEU A 368 -4.83 -10.82 -27.65
CA LEU A 368 -6.29 -10.74 -27.72
C LEU A 368 -6.97 -11.57 -26.61
N GLY A 369 -6.42 -12.73 -26.27
CA GLY A 369 -6.88 -13.55 -25.16
C GLY A 369 -6.74 -12.84 -23.82
N ILE A 370 -5.64 -12.14 -23.59
CA ILE A 370 -5.41 -11.31 -22.40
C ILE A 370 -6.44 -10.18 -22.34
N GLY A 371 -6.67 -9.46 -23.45
CA GLY A 371 -7.71 -8.43 -23.51
C GLY A 371 -9.10 -8.94 -23.18
N ALA A 372 -9.47 -10.13 -23.70
CA ALA A 372 -10.74 -10.77 -23.38
C ALA A 372 -10.84 -11.18 -21.90
N THR A 373 -9.72 -11.56 -21.29
CA THR A 373 -9.65 -11.89 -19.86
C THR A 373 -9.99 -10.70 -18.98
N TYR A 374 -9.31 -9.58 -19.19
CA TYR A 374 -9.59 -8.34 -18.48
C TYR A 374 -11.03 -7.85 -18.71
N GLY A 375 -11.49 -7.92 -19.97
CA GLY A 375 -12.87 -7.55 -20.29
C GLY A 375 -13.91 -8.44 -19.63
N THR A 376 -13.63 -9.75 -19.49
CA THR A 376 -14.53 -10.66 -18.75
C THR A 376 -14.52 -10.35 -17.26
N SER A 377 -13.37 -10.04 -16.69
CA SER A 377 -13.28 -9.62 -15.28
C SER A 377 -14.10 -8.35 -15.03
N GLY A 378 -13.97 -7.31 -15.86
CA GLY A 378 -14.80 -6.12 -15.76
C GLY A 378 -16.29 -6.37 -15.99
N ALA A 379 -16.65 -7.30 -16.91
CA ALA A 379 -18.04 -7.70 -17.07
C ALA A 379 -18.61 -8.41 -15.83
N LEU A 380 -17.81 -9.22 -15.14
CA LEU A 380 -18.18 -9.88 -13.88
C LEU A 380 -18.39 -8.85 -12.77
N THR A 381 -17.49 -7.87 -12.64
CA THR A 381 -17.67 -6.74 -11.71
C THR A 381 -18.96 -5.99 -11.98
N ALA A 382 -19.25 -5.66 -13.24
CA ALA A 382 -20.46 -4.94 -13.62
C ALA A 382 -21.79 -5.66 -13.29
N ILE A 383 -21.76 -7.00 -13.12
CA ILE A 383 -22.92 -7.79 -12.69
C ILE A 383 -22.92 -8.15 -11.20
N GLY A 384 -22.02 -7.53 -10.42
CA GLY A 384 -21.96 -7.71 -8.96
C GLY A 384 -21.14 -8.90 -8.46
N VAL A 385 -20.30 -9.51 -9.33
CA VAL A 385 -19.32 -10.50 -8.88
C VAL A 385 -18.02 -9.75 -8.55
N PRO A 386 -17.58 -9.70 -7.29
CA PRO A 386 -16.41 -8.94 -6.91
C PRO A 386 -15.15 -9.49 -7.62
N MET A 387 -14.55 -8.65 -8.46
CA MET A 387 -13.31 -8.93 -9.17
C MET A 387 -12.38 -7.73 -9.00
N THR A 388 -12.05 -7.44 -7.74
CA THR A 388 -11.19 -6.31 -7.38
C THR A 388 -9.74 -6.59 -7.76
N PHE A 389 -9.14 -5.67 -8.50
CA PHE A 389 -7.76 -5.77 -8.96
C PHE A 389 -6.84 -4.98 -8.04
N ASN A 390 -5.69 -5.54 -7.72
CA ASN A 390 -4.62 -4.90 -6.95
C ASN A 390 -3.28 -4.96 -7.70
N ALA A 391 -2.23 -4.44 -7.09
CA ALA A 391 -0.90 -4.39 -7.68
C ALA A 391 -0.38 -5.76 -8.15
N ALA A 392 -0.71 -6.86 -7.45
CA ALA A 392 -0.30 -8.21 -7.83
C ALA A 392 -0.90 -8.68 -9.17
N MET A 393 -2.10 -8.19 -9.52
CA MET A 393 -2.78 -8.52 -10.79
C MET A 393 -2.04 -8.00 -12.03
N ASN A 394 -1.17 -7.03 -11.85
CA ASN A 394 -0.34 -6.49 -12.93
C ASN A 394 0.64 -7.52 -13.51
N SER A 395 0.94 -8.60 -12.79
CA SER A 395 1.77 -9.72 -13.28
C SER A 395 1.03 -10.68 -14.21
N ILE A 396 -0.30 -10.65 -14.23
CA ILE A 396 -1.15 -11.57 -15.02
C ILE A 396 -0.83 -11.55 -16.52
N PRO A 397 -0.65 -10.39 -17.19
CA PRO A 397 -0.34 -10.37 -18.61
C PRO A 397 0.96 -11.11 -18.96
N VAL A 398 2.01 -10.92 -18.15
CA VAL A 398 3.31 -11.61 -18.35
C VAL A 398 3.13 -13.13 -18.20
N LEU A 399 2.41 -13.55 -17.17
CA LEU A 399 2.16 -14.95 -16.88
C LEU A 399 1.31 -15.61 -17.99
N LEU A 400 0.25 -14.96 -18.42
CA LEU A 400 -0.59 -15.44 -19.52
C LEU A 400 0.16 -15.45 -20.86
N LEU A 401 1.07 -14.49 -21.12
CA LEU A 401 1.95 -14.52 -22.29
C LEU A 401 2.88 -15.74 -22.24
N ALA A 402 3.51 -15.99 -21.09
CA ALA A 402 4.47 -17.08 -20.93
C ALA A 402 3.82 -18.46 -21.16
N ILE A 403 2.67 -18.72 -20.53
CA ILE A 403 1.97 -20.00 -20.62
C ILE A 403 1.19 -20.10 -21.96
N GLY A 404 0.54 -19.02 -22.35
CA GLY A 404 -0.37 -19.02 -23.49
C GLY A 404 0.30 -19.22 -24.86
N VAL A 405 1.51 -18.73 -25.00
CA VAL A 405 2.31 -18.89 -26.23
C VAL A 405 2.59 -20.36 -26.54
N ASP A 406 2.76 -21.20 -25.51
CA ASP A 406 3.05 -22.63 -25.69
C ASP A 406 1.89 -23.37 -26.39
N TYR A 407 0.65 -23.01 -26.13
CA TYR A 407 -0.50 -23.65 -26.80
C TYR A 407 -0.50 -23.38 -28.29
N GLY A 408 -0.28 -22.14 -28.70
CA GLY A 408 -0.11 -21.78 -30.10
C GLY A 408 1.08 -22.45 -30.75
N LEU A 409 2.22 -22.55 -30.03
CA LEU A 409 3.43 -23.23 -30.49
C LEU A 409 3.15 -24.70 -30.84
N HIS A 410 2.46 -25.42 -29.98
CA HIS A 410 2.13 -26.83 -30.17
C HIS A 410 1.21 -27.02 -31.40
N VAL A 411 0.18 -26.19 -31.55
CA VAL A 411 -0.72 -26.27 -32.72
C VAL A 411 0.04 -26.00 -34.00
N VAL A 412 0.82 -24.94 -34.09
CA VAL A 412 1.59 -24.60 -35.30
C VAL A 412 2.59 -25.70 -35.66
N LYS A 413 3.35 -26.23 -34.69
CA LYS A 413 4.31 -27.31 -34.94
C LYS A 413 3.61 -28.55 -35.46
N ARG A 414 2.49 -28.96 -34.85
CA ARG A 414 1.76 -30.14 -35.27
C ARG A 414 1.15 -30.00 -36.67
N VAL A 415 0.58 -28.85 -36.96
CA VAL A 415 0.08 -28.57 -38.32
C VAL A 415 1.21 -28.64 -39.36
N ARG A 416 2.38 -28.14 -39.05
CA ARG A 416 3.55 -28.22 -39.94
C ARG A 416 4.04 -29.65 -40.15
N GLU A 417 4.00 -30.51 -39.13
CA GLU A 417 4.28 -31.93 -39.27
C GLU A 417 3.26 -32.60 -40.20
N GLU A 418 1.97 -32.31 -40.04
CA GLU A 418 0.93 -32.88 -40.90
C GLU A 418 1.03 -32.39 -42.36
N TYR A 419 1.52 -31.17 -42.62
CA TYR A 419 1.88 -30.76 -43.98
C TYR A 419 2.92 -31.69 -44.61
N GLN A 420 3.94 -32.09 -43.86
CA GLN A 420 4.97 -32.99 -44.35
C GLN A 420 4.44 -34.42 -44.56
N VAL A 421 3.62 -34.92 -43.63
CA VAL A 421 3.05 -36.28 -43.70
C VAL A 421 2.10 -36.41 -44.91
N ILE A 422 1.17 -35.46 -45.09
CA ILE A 422 0.18 -35.51 -46.17
C ILE A 422 0.86 -35.32 -47.52
N SER A 423 1.81 -34.41 -47.64
CA SER A 423 2.55 -34.23 -48.90
C SER A 423 3.34 -35.47 -49.30
N SER A 424 3.99 -36.12 -48.33
CA SER A 424 4.75 -37.36 -48.63
C SER A 424 3.87 -38.54 -49.06
N SER A 425 2.59 -38.55 -48.65
CA SER A 425 1.63 -39.61 -48.99
C SER A 425 0.89 -39.35 -50.29
N THR A 426 0.71 -38.07 -50.70
CA THR A 426 -0.14 -37.71 -51.87
C THR A 426 0.67 -37.51 -53.15
N ASP A 427 1.77 -36.75 -53.09
CA ASP A 427 2.61 -36.48 -54.26
C ASP A 427 4.05 -36.13 -53.84
N ARG A 428 5.02 -36.95 -54.27
CA ARG A 428 6.44 -36.74 -54.00
C ARG A 428 7.07 -35.56 -54.75
N SER A 429 6.33 -34.92 -55.65
CA SER A 429 6.81 -33.78 -56.46
C SER A 429 6.60 -32.42 -55.76
N VAL A 430 5.82 -32.37 -54.69
CA VAL A 430 5.52 -31.12 -53.97
C VAL A 430 6.71 -30.66 -53.12
N GLU A 431 7.28 -29.49 -53.49
CA GLU A 431 8.48 -28.96 -52.85
C GLU A 431 8.17 -27.93 -51.74
N SER A 432 6.98 -27.34 -51.72
CA SER A 432 6.57 -26.35 -50.74
C SER A 432 5.09 -26.45 -50.40
N VAL A 433 4.70 -25.92 -49.22
CA VAL A 433 3.28 -25.85 -48.80
C VAL A 433 2.43 -25.03 -49.81
N GLY A 434 3.04 -24.04 -50.45
CA GLY A 434 2.37 -23.26 -51.52
C GLY A 434 1.97 -24.07 -52.73
N ALA A 435 2.71 -25.13 -53.07
CA ALA A 435 2.44 -26.02 -54.18
C ALA A 435 1.42 -27.14 -53.86
N MET A 436 1.03 -27.31 -52.59
CA MET A 436 -0.03 -28.25 -52.17
C MET A 436 -1.40 -27.73 -52.62
N ASP A 437 -2.28 -28.66 -53.03
CA ASP A 437 -3.68 -28.32 -53.29
C ASP A 437 -4.41 -27.86 -52.01
N GLN A 438 -5.46 -27.07 -52.19
CA GLN A 438 -6.21 -26.48 -51.08
C GLN A 438 -6.82 -27.54 -50.17
N THR A 439 -7.25 -28.67 -50.71
CA THR A 439 -7.88 -29.76 -49.95
C THR A 439 -6.87 -30.44 -49.04
N SER A 440 -5.67 -30.72 -49.54
CA SER A 440 -4.58 -31.32 -48.76
C SER A 440 -4.06 -30.39 -47.65
N ARG A 441 -3.92 -29.09 -47.94
CA ARG A 441 -3.56 -28.11 -46.91
C ARG A 441 -4.59 -28.05 -45.79
N ARG A 442 -5.87 -28.04 -46.15
CA ARG A 442 -6.99 -28.02 -45.23
C ARG A 442 -7.04 -29.28 -44.36
N ALA A 443 -6.82 -30.45 -44.97
CA ALA A 443 -6.76 -31.72 -44.27
C ALA A 443 -5.60 -31.75 -43.23
N ALA A 444 -4.44 -31.17 -43.61
CA ALA A 444 -3.30 -31.06 -42.67
C ALA A 444 -3.61 -30.20 -41.48
N ILE A 445 -4.20 -29.01 -41.67
CA ILE A 445 -4.61 -28.11 -40.60
C ILE A 445 -5.62 -28.82 -39.67
N LEU A 446 -6.64 -29.44 -40.24
CA LEU A 446 -7.69 -30.13 -39.50
C LEU A 446 -7.13 -31.28 -38.65
N ARG A 447 -6.25 -32.12 -39.25
CA ARG A 447 -5.60 -33.23 -38.55
C ARG A 447 -4.68 -32.74 -37.45
N GLY A 448 -3.81 -31.77 -37.73
CA GLY A 448 -2.87 -31.23 -36.77
C GLY A 448 -3.58 -30.63 -35.57
N THR A 449 -4.61 -29.81 -35.79
CA THR A 449 -5.39 -29.20 -34.71
C THR A 449 -6.15 -30.26 -33.90
N LYS A 450 -6.77 -31.25 -34.57
CA LYS A 450 -7.51 -32.31 -33.90
C LYS A 450 -6.64 -33.12 -32.91
N PHE A 451 -5.47 -33.55 -33.37
CA PHE A 451 -4.58 -34.32 -32.50
C PHE A 451 -4.04 -33.50 -31.32
N THR A 452 -3.83 -32.21 -31.53
CA THR A 452 -3.28 -31.31 -30.52
C THR A 452 -4.34 -30.84 -29.54
N SER A 453 -5.58 -30.58 -29.98
CA SER A 453 -6.66 -30.00 -29.15
C SER A 453 -6.98 -30.81 -27.89
N ILE A 454 -6.99 -32.16 -28.01
CA ILE A 454 -7.28 -33.01 -26.83
C ILE A 454 -6.13 -33.00 -25.84
N ALA A 455 -4.89 -33.07 -26.31
CA ALA A 455 -3.72 -33.01 -25.44
C ALA A 455 -3.62 -31.65 -24.72
N LEU A 456 -3.88 -30.55 -25.47
CA LEU A 456 -3.92 -29.22 -24.90
C LEU A 456 -5.09 -29.02 -23.93
N LEU A 457 -6.26 -29.63 -24.19
CA LEU A 457 -7.39 -29.57 -23.26
C LEU A 457 -7.06 -30.17 -21.90
N ILE A 458 -6.35 -31.31 -21.89
CA ILE A 458 -5.92 -31.94 -20.64
C ILE A 458 -4.88 -31.06 -19.92
N ALA A 459 -3.92 -30.51 -20.65
CA ALA A 459 -2.90 -29.63 -20.10
C ALA A 459 -3.52 -28.38 -19.45
N ILE A 460 -4.38 -27.67 -20.21
CA ILE A 460 -5.01 -26.46 -19.70
C ILE A 460 -5.97 -26.74 -18.56
N PHE A 461 -6.66 -27.87 -18.57
CA PHE A 461 -7.53 -28.24 -17.46
C PHE A 461 -6.74 -28.42 -16.16
N THR A 462 -5.54 -29.05 -16.24
CA THR A 462 -4.66 -29.15 -15.07
C THR A 462 -4.15 -27.79 -14.61
N ASP A 463 -3.77 -26.91 -15.52
CA ASP A 463 -3.32 -25.56 -15.20
C ASP A 463 -4.46 -24.73 -14.57
N MET A 464 -5.66 -24.78 -15.15
CA MET A 464 -6.84 -24.11 -14.60
C MET A 464 -7.20 -24.62 -13.19
N VAL A 465 -7.17 -25.95 -12.98
CA VAL A 465 -7.43 -26.52 -11.65
C VAL A 465 -6.35 -26.04 -10.65
N GLY A 466 -5.10 -25.97 -11.08
CA GLY A 466 -4.00 -25.43 -10.26
C GLY A 466 -4.27 -23.99 -9.83
N PHE A 467 -4.60 -23.11 -10.74
CA PHE A 467 -4.91 -21.70 -10.41
C PHE A 467 -6.23 -21.54 -9.65
N LEU A 468 -7.27 -22.30 -9.99
CA LEU A 468 -8.53 -22.28 -9.27
C LEU A 468 -8.42 -22.83 -7.84
N SER A 469 -7.37 -23.60 -7.52
CA SER A 469 -7.11 -24.04 -6.15
C SER A 469 -6.81 -22.87 -5.19
N PHE A 470 -6.42 -21.70 -5.71
CA PHE A 470 -6.29 -20.48 -4.92
C PHE A 470 -7.61 -20.02 -4.30
N ARG A 471 -8.76 -20.49 -4.79
CA ARG A 471 -10.07 -20.29 -4.13
C ARG A 471 -10.18 -20.92 -2.74
N LEU A 472 -9.24 -21.78 -2.38
CA LEU A 472 -9.13 -22.35 -1.04
C LEU A 472 -8.33 -21.45 -0.08
N SER A 473 -7.75 -20.37 -0.58
CA SER A 473 -7.03 -19.38 0.23
C SER A 473 -8.01 -18.51 1.01
N SER A 474 -7.61 -18.10 2.20
CA SER A 474 -8.26 -17.05 2.97
C SER A 474 -7.95 -15.63 2.46
N GLN A 475 -7.02 -15.49 1.53
CA GLN A 475 -6.64 -14.20 0.94
C GLN A 475 -7.47 -13.94 -0.32
N GLU A 476 -8.31 -12.92 -0.31
CA GLU A 476 -9.23 -12.62 -1.39
C GLU A 476 -8.51 -12.34 -2.71
N PHE A 477 -7.41 -11.61 -2.68
CA PHE A 477 -6.65 -11.31 -3.89
C PHE A 477 -6.14 -12.57 -4.62
N LEU A 478 -5.75 -13.64 -3.89
CA LEU A 478 -5.33 -14.90 -4.50
C LEU A 478 -6.51 -15.60 -5.20
N VAL A 479 -7.70 -15.51 -4.61
CA VAL A 479 -8.93 -16.06 -5.22
C VAL A 479 -9.23 -15.39 -6.55
N VAL A 480 -9.15 -14.06 -6.60
CA VAL A 480 -9.35 -13.27 -7.83
C VAL A 480 -8.23 -13.56 -8.83
N PHE A 481 -6.97 -13.51 -8.40
CA PHE A 481 -5.79 -13.79 -9.21
C PHE A 481 -5.89 -15.13 -9.94
N GLY A 482 -6.15 -16.21 -9.19
CA GLY A 482 -6.28 -17.56 -9.77
C GLY A 482 -7.48 -17.67 -10.71
N THR A 483 -8.58 -17.00 -10.41
CA THR A 483 -9.79 -16.99 -11.26
C THR A 483 -9.51 -16.27 -12.58
N VAL A 484 -8.89 -15.11 -12.55
CA VAL A 484 -8.55 -14.32 -13.76
C VAL A 484 -7.59 -15.09 -14.67
N ILE A 485 -6.56 -15.74 -14.10
CA ILE A 485 -5.63 -16.56 -14.89
C ILE A 485 -6.35 -17.74 -15.52
N ALA A 486 -7.23 -18.43 -14.79
CA ALA A 486 -8.00 -19.56 -15.34
C ALA A 486 -8.89 -19.12 -16.51
N ILE A 487 -9.55 -17.96 -16.42
CA ILE A 487 -10.30 -17.35 -17.52
C ILE A 487 -9.38 -17.06 -18.72
N GLY A 488 -8.21 -16.50 -18.47
CA GLY A 488 -7.23 -16.18 -19.50
C GLY A 488 -6.72 -17.41 -20.26
N LEU A 489 -6.37 -18.44 -19.54
CA LEU A 489 -5.94 -19.72 -20.11
C LEU A 489 -7.04 -20.32 -20.98
N PHE A 490 -8.30 -20.27 -20.53
CA PHE A 490 -9.43 -20.73 -21.31
C PHE A 490 -9.58 -19.97 -22.64
N TYR A 491 -9.50 -18.63 -22.64
CA TYR A 491 -9.57 -17.83 -23.87
C TYR A 491 -8.43 -18.14 -24.82
N ILE A 492 -7.20 -18.23 -24.32
CA ILE A 492 -6.03 -18.52 -25.14
C ILE A 492 -6.13 -19.91 -25.78
N TYR A 493 -6.61 -20.90 -25.01
CA TYR A 493 -6.89 -22.23 -25.55
C TYR A 493 -7.91 -22.18 -26.68
N VAL A 494 -9.08 -21.58 -26.46
CA VAL A 494 -10.13 -21.48 -27.48
C VAL A 494 -9.61 -20.80 -28.73
N LEU A 495 -8.85 -19.71 -28.58
CA LEU A 495 -8.25 -19.02 -29.72
C LEU A 495 -7.21 -19.88 -30.46
N SER A 496 -6.42 -20.66 -29.72
CA SER A 496 -5.40 -21.55 -30.32
C SER A 496 -5.99 -22.69 -31.11
N ILE A 497 -7.18 -23.20 -30.76
CA ILE A 497 -7.82 -24.29 -31.49
C ILE A 497 -8.86 -23.84 -32.55
N THR A 498 -9.23 -22.55 -32.55
CA THR A 498 -10.23 -21.99 -33.47
C THR A 498 -9.64 -20.93 -34.41
N ALA A 499 -9.23 -19.79 -33.86
CA ALA A 499 -8.75 -18.66 -34.64
C ALA A 499 -7.39 -18.92 -35.28
N LEU A 500 -6.46 -19.58 -34.57
CA LEU A 500 -5.13 -19.89 -35.11
C LEU A 500 -5.19 -20.81 -36.33
N PRO A 501 -5.91 -21.95 -36.34
CA PRO A 501 -6.10 -22.77 -37.53
C PRO A 501 -6.81 -22.02 -38.67
N ALA A 502 -7.77 -21.17 -38.36
CA ALA A 502 -8.45 -20.33 -39.36
C ALA A 502 -7.51 -19.33 -40.04
N LEU A 503 -6.62 -18.67 -39.26
CA LEU A 503 -5.56 -17.80 -39.79
C LEU A 503 -4.57 -18.57 -40.68
N MET A 504 -4.17 -19.77 -40.27
CA MET A 504 -3.29 -20.64 -41.06
C MET A 504 -3.96 -21.11 -42.33
N ALA A 505 -5.29 -21.34 -42.35
CA ALA A 505 -6.05 -21.69 -43.54
C ALA A 505 -6.19 -20.51 -44.50
N LEU A 506 -6.38 -19.30 -44.01
CA LEU A 506 -6.54 -18.08 -44.77
C LEU A 506 -5.22 -17.60 -45.39
N PHE A 507 -4.15 -17.68 -44.62
CA PHE A 507 -2.81 -17.21 -44.98
C PHE A 507 -1.75 -18.30 -44.75
N PRO A 508 -1.74 -19.36 -45.58
CA PRO A 508 -0.81 -20.46 -45.39
C PRO A 508 0.66 -20.04 -45.59
N PRO A 509 1.61 -20.72 -44.97
CA PRO A 509 3.06 -20.46 -45.11
C PRO A 509 3.55 -21.00 -46.48
N LYS A 510 3.33 -20.24 -47.57
CA LYS A 510 3.59 -20.67 -48.95
C LYS A 510 5.03 -21.08 -49.20
N ASP A 511 5.97 -20.38 -48.59
CA ASP A 511 7.43 -20.57 -48.77
C ASP A 511 8.04 -21.66 -47.88
N MET A 512 7.22 -22.36 -47.09
CA MET A 512 7.70 -23.41 -46.21
C MET A 512 8.10 -24.65 -47.05
N PRO A 513 9.39 -25.06 -47.01
CA PRO A 513 9.86 -26.22 -47.75
C PRO A 513 9.36 -27.53 -47.14
N ILE A 514 8.95 -28.45 -47.97
CA ILE A 514 8.58 -29.81 -47.61
C ILE A 514 9.82 -30.69 -47.78
N LYS A 515 10.33 -31.26 -46.68
CA LYS A 515 11.50 -32.14 -46.70
C LYS A 515 11.10 -33.51 -47.29
N LYS A 516 11.73 -33.92 -48.38
CA LYS A 516 11.46 -35.21 -49.10
C LYS A 516 11.80 -36.46 -48.29
N THR A 517 12.59 -36.32 -47.25
CA THR A 517 12.95 -37.41 -46.32
C THR A 517 12.95 -36.86 -44.88
N VAL A 518 12.08 -37.38 -44.06
CA VAL A 518 12.15 -37.19 -42.61
C VAL A 518 13.26 -38.09 -42.11
N LYS A 519 14.53 -37.67 -42.27
CA LYS A 519 15.58 -38.22 -41.42
C LYS A 519 15.32 -37.66 -40.03
N ILE A 520 14.92 -38.53 -39.12
CA ILE A 520 14.95 -38.27 -37.70
C ILE A 520 16.44 -38.14 -37.35
N ASP A 521 16.99 -36.93 -37.49
CA ASP A 521 18.29 -36.63 -36.92
C ASP A 521 18.11 -36.70 -35.39
N GLU A 522 18.43 -37.88 -34.87
CA GLU A 522 18.52 -38.06 -33.41
C GLU A 522 19.55 -37.05 -32.91
N SER A 523 19.09 -35.95 -32.31
CA SER A 523 19.97 -34.99 -31.68
C SER A 523 20.80 -35.71 -30.61
N TRP A 524 22.05 -35.29 -30.36
CA TRP A 524 22.89 -35.80 -29.30
C TRP A 524 22.14 -35.84 -27.95
N LEU A 525 21.25 -34.86 -27.71
CA LEU A 525 20.41 -34.77 -26.52
C LEU A 525 19.38 -35.92 -26.47
N SER A 526 18.72 -36.25 -27.59
CA SER A 526 17.72 -37.34 -27.64
C SER A 526 18.38 -38.73 -27.43
N LYS A 527 19.62 -38.92 -27.91
CA LYS A 527 20.39 -40.15 -27.65
C LYS A 527 20.76 -40.29 -26.18
N LYS A 528 21.18 -39.19 -25.51
CA LYS A 528 21.47 -39.20 -24.08
C LYS A 528 20.25 -39.42 -23.21
N ILE A 529 19.14 -38.71 -23.51
CA ILE A 529 17.87 -38.91 -22.81
C ILE A 529 17.35 -40.33 -23.00
N GLY A 530 17.40 -40.85 -24.23
CA GLY A 530 17.02 -42.24 -24.51
C GLY A 530 17.91 -43.30 -23.81
N ALA A 531 19.18 -42.99 -23.54
CA ALA A 531 20.03 -43.82 -22.71
C ALA A 531 19.68 -43.74 -21.22
N LEU A 532 19.31 -42.57 -20.75
CA LEU A 532 18.88 -42.32 -19.37
C LEU A 532 17.59 -43.08 -19.02
N THR A 533 16.63 -43.17 -19.95
CA THR A 533 15.37 -43.91 -19.75
C THR A 533 15.56 -45.42 -19.60
N ARG A 534 16.74 -45.98 -19.98
CA ARG A 534 17.09 -47.39 -19.78
C ARG A 534 17.51 -47.70 -18.34
N LEU A 535 17.74 -46.67 -17.50
CA LEU A 535 18.13 -46.81 -16.11
C LEU A 535 17.12 -46.11 -15.18
N PRO A 536 15.84 -46.55 -15.14
CA PRO A 536 14.78 -45.83 -14.42
C PRO A 536 15.09 -45.71 -12.92
N ILE A 537 15.65 -46.74 -12.29
CA ILE A 537 16.00 -46.71 -10.87
C ILE A 537 17.09 -45.67 -10.60
N GLY A 538 18.11 -45.59 -11.45
CA GLY A 538 19.20 -44.63 -11.31
C GLY A 538 18.69 -43.20 -11.43
N VAL A 539 17.77 -42.91 -12.36
CA VAL A 539 17.17 -41.58 -12.54
C VAL A 539 16.33 -41.19 -11.32
N VAL A 540 15.50 -42.11 -10.81
CA VAL A 540 14.69 -41.89 -9.61
C VAL A 540 15.59 -41.69 -8.40
N SER A 541 16.64 -42.46 -8.24
CA SER A 541 17.60 -42.31 -7.12
C SER A 541 18.29 -40.94 -7.14
N VAL A 542 18.72 -40.46 -8.31
CA VAL A 542 19.33 -39.13 -8.47
C VAL A 542 18.29 -38.03 -8.20
N ALA A 543 17.06 -38.19 -8.68
CA ALA A 543 15.98 -37.22 -8.42
C ALA A 543 15.69 -37.11 -6.91
N ILE A 544 15.59 -38.24 -6.21
CA ILE A 544 15.40 -38.24 -4.74
C ILE A 544 16.60 -37.58 -4.04
N LEU A 545 17.83 -37.92 -4.44
CA LEU A 545 19.04 -37.38 -3.82
C LEU A 545 19.12 -35.85 -3.99
N VAL A 546 18.71 -35.30 -5.14
CA VAL A 546 18.68 -33.87 -5.40
C VAL A 546 17.51 -33.18 -4.68
N SER A 547 16.40 -33.90 -4.46
CA SER A 547 15.22 -33.33 -3.75
C SER A 547 15.43 -33.25 -2.24
N LEU A 548 16.30 -34.10 -1.63
CA LEU A 548 16.57 -34.05 -0.19
C LEU A 548 17.06 -32.69 0.33
N PRO A 549 18.08 -32.04 -0.29
CA PRO A 549 18.49 -30.71 0.11
C PRO A 549 17.39 -29.66 -0.07
N ALA A 550 16.54 -29.80 -1.10
CA ALA A 550 15.42 -28.89 -1.34
C ALA A 550 14.36 -29.01 -0.21
N VAL A 551 14.02 -30.23 0.20
CA VAL A 551 13.09 -30.45 1.32
C VAL A 551 13.68 -29.92 2.64
N MET A 552 14.98 -30.10 2.87
CA MET A 552 15.66 -29.52 4.04
C MET A 552 15.68 -27.97 3.98
N GLY A 553 15.78 -27.40 2.78
CA GLY A 553 15.72 -25.96 2.57
C GLY A 553 14.36 -25.37 2.90
N ILE A 554 13.26 -26.06 2.58
CA ILE A 554 11.89 -25.63 2.90
C ILE A 554 11.69 -25.41 4.40
N GLN A 555 12.30 -26.24 5.25
CA GLN A 555 12.21 -26.09 6.71
C GLN A 555 12.98 -24.86 7.25
N ARG A 556 13.83 -24.26 6.44
CA ARG A 556 14.61 -23.04 6.78
C ARG A 556 14.06 -21.78 6.10
N LEU A 557 13.00 -21.92 5.32
CA LEU A 557 12.29 -20.77 4.76
C LEU A 557 11.54 -20.07 5.90
N GLU A 558 12.05 -18.94 6.32
CA GLU A 558 11.30 -17.99 7.13
C GLU A 558 10.30 -17.31 6.21
N VAL A 559 9.01 -17.57 6.44
CA VAL A 559 7.94 -16.87 5.75
C VAL A 559 7.68 -15.61 6.56
N GLY A 560 8.41 -14.54 6.25
CA GLY A 560 8.18 -13.21 6.76
C GLY A 560 7.64 -12.35 5.62
N PHE A 561 6.58 -11.60 5.88
CA PHE A 561 6.17 -10.49 5.02
C PHE A 561 6.75 -9.22 5.65
N ASP A 562 7.83 -8.70 5.06
CA ASP A 562 8.32 -7.37 5.40
C ASP A 562 7.73 -6.39 4.37
N THR A 563 6.91 -5.46 4.83
CA THR A 563 6.30 -4.45 3.97
C THR A 563 7.37 -3.69 3.18
N ARG A 564 8.57 -3.53 3.75
CA ARG A 564 9.71 -2.85 3.11
C ARG A 564 10.23 -3.54 1.85
N ASP A 565 10.16 -4.87 1.80
CA ASP A 565 10.62 -5.64 0.63
C ASP A 565 9.79 -5.37 -0.63
N ASN A 566 8.59 -4.80 -0.48
CA ASN A 566 7.71 -4.47 -1.60
C ASN A 566 7.96 -3.08 -2.20
N PHE A 567 8.81 -2.27 -1.58
CA PHE A 567 9.05 -0.90 -1.99
C PHE A 567 10.41 -0.75 -2.70
N ASP A 568 10.43 0.04 -3.77
CA ASP A 568 11.68 0.40 -4.45
C ASP A 568 12.41 1.52 -3.67
N GLU A 569 13.51 1.18 -3.02
CA GLU A 569 14.34 2.11 -2.24
C GLU A 569 14.87 3.30 -3.06
N SER A 570 14.87 3.22 -4.38
CA SER A 570 15.29 4.32 -5.24
C SER A 570 14.28 5.49 -5.31
N VAL A 571 13.06 5.26 -4.82
CA VAL A 571 12.00 6.28 -4.77
C VAL A 571 12.15 7.11 -3.50
N PRO A 572 12.27 8.44 -3.57
CA PRO A 572 12.52 9.29 -2.40
C PRO A 572 11.53 9.07 -1.24
N VAL A 573 10.24 8.95 -1.53
CA VAL A 573 9.22 8.71 -0.49
C VAL A 573 9.41 7.37 0.22
N VAL A 574 9.97 6.36 -0.45
CA VAL A 574 10.31 5.06 0.15
C VAL A 574 11.50 5.20 1.09
N SER A 575 12.52 5.97 0.69
CA SER A 575 13.67 6.23 1.57
C SER A 575 13.24 6.95 2.85
N ASP A 576 12.29 7.87 2.77
CA ASP A 576 11.71 8.58 3.92
C ASP A 576 10.90 7.64 4.82
N PHE A 577 10.11 6.74 4.23
CA PHE A 577 9.40 5.69 4.96
C PHE A 577 10.34 4.76 5.74
N ILE A 578 11.40 4.29 5.09
CA ILE A 578 12.42 3.45 5.72
C ILE A 578 13.11 4.21 6.86
N LEU A 579 13.49 5.47 6.64
CA LEU A 579 14.10 6.31 7.65
C LEU A 579 13.20 6.47 8.88
N ILE A 580 11.91 6.75 8.69
CA ILE A 580 10.94 6.87 9.79
C ILE A 580 10.82 5.53 10.53
N SER A 581 10.68 4.42 9.82
CA SER A 581 10.46 3.10 10.43
C SER A 581 11.69 2.55 11.17
N GLU A 582 12.90 2.90 10.74
CA GLU A 582 14.14 2.39 11.35
C GLU A 582 14.69 3.28 12.46
N GLN A 583 14.55 4.60 12.33
CA GLN A 583 15.20 5.53 13.25
C GLN A 583 14.28 6.09 14.34
N PHE A 584 12.97 6.12 14.09
CA PHE A 584 12.02 6.67 15.07
C PHE A 584 11.23 5.55 15.76
N GLN A 585 10.79 5.80 17.00
CA GLN A 585 9.84 4.91 17.69
C GLN A 585 8.40 5.02 17.14
N SER A 586 8.22 5.76 16.08
CA SER A 586 6.92 5.98 15.48
C SER A 586 6.63 4.88 14.46
N SER A 587 5.67 4.02 14.76
CA SER A 587 5.14 3.12 13.73
C SER A 587 4.48 3.94 12.62
N PRO A 588 4.69 3.58 11.35
CA PRO A 588 3.92 4.19 10.25
C PRO A 588 2.42 3.84 10.33
N SER A 589 2.08 2.74 10.99
CA SER A 589 0.69 2.31 11.21
C SER A 589 0.35 2.39 12.69
N PRO A 590 -0.79 2.97 13.08
CA PRO A 590 -1.23 3.00 14.46
C PRO A 590 -1.55 1.60 14.98
N LEU A 591 -1.25 1.35 16.26
CA LEU A 591 -1.71 0.15 16.96
C LEU A 591 -3.00 0.49 17.70
N TYR A 592 -4.09 -0.15 17.33
CA TYR A 592 -5.36 0.01 18.01
C TYR A 592 -5.55 -1.05 19.08
N VAL A 593 -6.00 -0.62 20.25
CA VAL A 593 -6.43 -1.51 21.34
C VAL A 593 -7.91 -1.24 21.59
N VAL A 594 -8.75 -2.19 21.27
CA VAL A 594 -10.20 -2.09 21.51
C VAL A 594 -10.50 -2.66 22.88
N LEU A 595 -11.13 -1.86 23.71
CA LEU A 595 -11.60 -2.26 25.04
C LEU A 595 -13.14 -2.30 25.00
N ASP A 596 -13.70 -3.51 24.99
CA ASP A 596 -15.15 -3.71 25.09
C ASP A 596 -15.56 -3.80 26.56
N GLY A 597 -16.48 -2.94 26.99
CA GLY A 597 -17.01 -2.92 28.32
C GLY A 597 -17.42 -1.53 28.83
N ASP A 598 -17.89 -1.46 30.08
CA ASP A 598 -18.20 -0.19 30.74
C ASP A 598 -16.92 0.50 31.23
N VAL A 599 -16.24 1.20 30.30
CA VAL A 599 -14.99 1.94 30.58
C VAL A 599 -15.18 3.11 31.58
N ILE A 600 -16.43 3.52 31.84
CA ILE A 600 -16.73 4.59 32.81
C ILE A 600 -16.74 4.02 34.24
N SER A 601 -16.95 2.73 34.42
CA SER A 601 -16.90 2.05 35.72
C SER A 601 -15.49 2.07 36.32
N LEU A 602 -15.40 1.83 37.62
CA LEU A 602 -14.10 1.77 38.33
C LEU A 602 -13.22 0.64 37.77
N GLU A 603 -13.83 -0.52 37.49
CA GLU A 603 -13.15 -1.68 36.89
C GLU A 603 -12.67 -1.39 35.45
N GLY A 604 -13.48 -0.69 34.65
CA GLY A 604 -13.12 -0.27 33.31
C GLY A 604 -11.93 0.69 33.29
N ARG A 605 -11.90 1.65 34.21
CA ARG A 605 -10.77 2.58 34.36
C ARG A 605 -9.49 1.86 34.76
N GLU A 606 -9.56 0.91 35.70
CA GLU A 606 -8.40 0.08 36.09
C GLU A 606 -7.90 -0.78 34.90
N MET A 607 -8.81 -1.23 34.02
CA MET A 607 -8.44 -1.97 32.81
C MET A 607 -7.73 -1.06 31.81
N VAL A 608 -8.25 0.15 31.56
CA VAL A 608 -7.60 1.15 30.69
C VAL A 608 -6.20 1.49 31.19
N GLU A 609 -6.05 1.73 32.49
CA GLU A 609 -4.76 2.06 33.11
C GLU A 609 -3.74 0.92 32.98
N LYS A 610 -4.17 -0.34 33.09
CA LYS A 610 -3.30 -1.51 32.87
C LYS A 610 -2.89 -1.72 31.42
N VAL A 611 -3.68 -1.27 30.46
CA VAL A 611 -3.36 -1.38 29.04
C VAL A 611 -2.38 -0.28 28.61
N ILE A 612 -2.48 0.90 29.22
CA ILE A 612 -1.60 2.04 28.93
C ILE A 612 -0.20 1.86 29.55
N GLN A 613 -0.09 1.15 30.69
CA GLN A 613 1.19 0.80 31.32
C GLN A 613 1.92 -0.34 30.58
#